data_85388f9afb11c9f90ea4c1a6715f93fb
#
_entry.id   85388f9afb11c9f90ea4c1a6715f93fb
#
_cell.length_a   1.000
_cell.length_b   1.000
_cell.length_c   1.000
_cell.angle_alpha   90.00
_cell.angle_beta   90.00
_cell.angle_gamma   90.00
#
_symmetry.space_group_name_H-M   'P 1'
#
loop_
_entity.id
_entity.type
_entity.pdbx_description
1 polymer ?
#
loop_
_entity_poly.entity_id
_entity_poly.type
_entity_poly.pdbx_seq_one_letter_code
_entity_poly.pdbx_strand_id
1 'polypeptide(L)'
;MRTPITARAIAILIAACFAAPSLGADDESTRKDLFAVITLNGFPCGEVVSVTTRADNDHIASCKDGNRYHVFLSAEGRVVVEKQ
;
A
#
# COMPACT_ATOMS: atom_id res chain seq x y z
N MET A 1 -5.22 51.66 4.15
CA MET A 1 -5.24 51.11 4.10
C MET A 1 -5.23 50.22 3.90
N ARG A 2 -5.38 50.03 3.91
CA ARG A 2 -5.50 49.15 3.88
C ARG A 2 -5.46 48.02 3.67
N THR A 3 -5.42 47.96 3.64
CA THR A 3 -5.45 46.97 3.55
C THR A 3 -5.43 46.03 3.41
N PRO A 4 -5.41 46.18 3.45
CA PRO A 4 -5.43 45.17 3.35
C PRO A 4 -5.44 44.24 3.18
N ILE A 5 -5.55 44.23 3.17
CA ILE A 5 -5.61 43.26 3.06
C ILE A 5 -5.56 42.37 2.94
N THR A 6 -5.44 42.42 2.92
CA THR A 6 -5.45 41.51 2.77
C THR A 6 -5.33 40.56 2.71
N ALA A 7 -5.21 40.60 2.75
CA ALA A 7 -5.12 39.64 2.69
C ALA A 7 -5.15 38.77 2.74
N ARG A 8 -5.24 38.75 2.72
CA ARG A 8 -5.23 37.86 2.75
C ARG A 8 -5.32 36.80 2.60
N ALA A 9 -5.26 36.77 2.57
CA ALA A 9 -5.40 35.80 2.43
C ALA A 9 -5.26 34.88 2.32
N ILE A 10 -5.06 34.64 2.27
CA ILE A 10 -4.90 33.70 2.14
C ILE A 10 -4.87 32.69 2.06
N ALA A 11 -4.73 32.41 2.09
CA ALA A 11 -4.72 31.42 2.01
C ALA A 11 -4.64 30.45 2.07
N ILE A 12 -4.60 30.22 2.11
CA ILE A 12 -4.52 29.28 2.20
C ILE A 12 -4.53 28.26 2.09
N LEU A 13 -4.45 27.87 1.98
CA LEU A 13 -4.47 26.90 1.87
C LEU A 13 -4.35 25.87 1.78
N ILE A 14 -4.23 25.49 1.77
CA ILE A 14 -4.11 24.61 1.66
C ILE A 14 -4.06 23.64 1.58
N ALA A 15 -3.99 23.21 1.61
CA ALA A 15 -3.94 22.29 1.51
C ALA A 15 -3.83 21.33 1.59
N ALA A 16 -3.74 21.02 1.64
CA ALA A 16 -3.63 20.11 1.70
C ALA A 16 -3.71 19.15 1.75
N CYS A 17 -3.73 18.74 1.76
CA CYS A 17 -3.81 17.86 1.83
C CYS A 17 -3.73 16.87 1.63
N PHE A 18 -3.52 16.44 1.51
CA PHE A 18 -3.46 15.52 1.27
C PHE A 18 -3.37 14.51 1.46
N ALA A 19 -3.41 14.13 1.53
CA ALA A 19 -3.31 13.37 1.60
C ALA A 19 -3.09 12.30 1.87
N ALA A 20 -3.00 11.76 2.00
CA ALA A 20 -2.84 10.86 2.23
C ALA A 20 -2.81 9.84 2.31
N PRO A 21 -2.68 9.25 2.31
CA PRO A 21 -2.62 8.30 2.31
C PRO A 21 -2.62 7.22 2.60
N SER A 22 -2.74 6.85 2.51
CA SER A 22 -2.77 6.03 2.58
C SER A 22 -2.45 5.00 3.12
N LEU A 23 -2.35 4.61 3.58
CA LEU A 23 -2.09 3.65 4.04
C LEU A 23 -2.18 2.73 3.28
N GLY A 24 -2.40 2.89 2.30
CA GLY A 24 -2.37 2.11 1.30
C GLY A 24 -2.30 0.72 1.34
N ALA A 25 -2.82 0.17 2.18
CA ALA A 25 -2.69 -1.22 2.31
C ALA A 25 -3.20 -1.94 1.11
N ASP A 26 -4.19 -1.41 0.45
CA ASP A 26 -4.87 -2.13 -0.60
C ASP A 26 -4.84 -1.38 -1.92
N ASP A 27 -3.84 -0.55 -2.13
CA ASP A 27 -3.78 0.16 -3.38
C ASP A 27 -3.28 -0.75 -4.49
N GLU A 28 -3.52 -0.33 -5.71
CA GLU A 28 -3.20 -1.14 -6.88
C GLU A 28 -1.73 -1.43 -7.00
N SER A 29 -0.90 -0.47 -6.68
CA SER A 29 0.53 -0.62 -6.76
C SER A 29 1.01 -1.73 -5.82
N THR A 30 0.52 -1.74 -4.60
CA THR A 30 0.85 -2.77 -3.64
C THR A 30 0.38 -4.13 -4.10
N ARG A 31 -0.83 -4.21 -4.65
CA ARG A 31 -1.36 -5.48 -5.14
C ARG A 31 -0.49 -6.04 -6.27
N LYS A 32 -0.05 -5.19 -7.16
CA LYS A 32 0.79 -5.63 -8.26
C LYS A 32 2.17 -6.09 -7.79
N ASP A 33 2.73 -5.37 -6.82
CA ASP A 33 4.02 -5.75 -6.27
C ASP A 33 3.94 -7.10 -5.59
N LEU A 34 2.90 -7.33 -4.80
CA LEU A 34 2.74 -8.60 -4.11
C LEU A 34 2.48 -9.73 -5.09
N PHE A 35 1.74 -9.47 -6.14
CA PHE A 35 1.51 -10.47 -7.17
C PHE A 35 2.84 -10.90 -7.79
N ALA A 36 3.69 -9.93 -8.11
CA ALA A 36 4.99 -10.23 -8.71
C ALA A 36 5.84 -11.08 -7.76
N VAL A 37 5.87 -10.71 -6.48
CA VAL A 37 6.65 -11.44 -5.49
C VAL A 37 6.15 -12.87 -5.34
N ILE A 38 4.83 -13.04 -5.24
CA ILE A 38 4.24 -14.37 -5.09
C ILE A 38 4.56 -15.24 -6.30
N THR A 39 4.40 -14.67 -7.48
CA THR A 39 4.63 -15.38 -8.73
C THR A 39 6.10 -15.76 -8.87
N LEU A 40 7.00 -14.85 -8.56
CA LEU A 40 8.44 -15.11 -8.65
C LEU A 40 8.88 -16.20 -7.68
N ASN A 41 8.13 -16.39 -6.61
CA ASN A 41 8.42 -17.47 -5.68
C ASN A 41 7.76 -18.78 -6.09
N GLY A 42 7.09 -18.80 -7.23
CA GLY A 42 6.54 -20.04 -7.77
C GLY A 42 5.16 -20.40 -7.27
N PHE A 43 4.46 -19.47 -6.62
CA PHE A 43 3.12 -19.77 -6.11
C PHE A 43 2.04 -19.28 -7.05
N PRO A 44 0.98 -20.08 -7.22
CA PRO A 44 -0.15 -19.65 -8.06
C PRO A 44 -0.93 -18.56 -7.36
N CYS A 45 -1.44 -17.62 -8.12
CA CYS A 45 -2.22 -16.52 -7.56
C CYS A 45 -3.27 -16.00 -8.55
N GLY A 46 -2.87 -15.81 -9.79
CA GLY A 46 -3.72 -15.22 -10.81
C GLY A 46 -3.71 -13.71 -10.73
N GLU A 47 -4.02 -13.19 -9.58
CA GLU A 47 -4.07 -11.75 -9.37
C GLU A 47 -4.29 -11.52 -7.87
N VAL A 48 -3.64 -10.51 -7.30
CA VAL A 48 -3.91 -10.13 -5.92
C VAL A 48 -5.12 -9.20 -5.94
N VAL A 49 -6.19 -9.62 -5.28
CA VAL A 49 -7.44 -8.87 -5.28
C VAL A 49 -7.63 -8.04 -4.02
N SER A 50 -6.95 -8.39 -2.94
CA SER A 50 -6.98 -7.57 -1.74
C SER A 50 -5.76 -7.82 -0.90
N VAL A 51 -5.40 -6.83 -0.09
CA VAL A 51 -4.22 -6.90 0.77
C VAL A 51 -4.61 -6.37 2.14
N THR A 52 -4.19 -7.08 3.17
CA THR A 52 -4.27 -6.60 4.53
C THR A 52 -2.85 -6.36 5.01
N THR A 53 -2.53 -5.13 5.36
CA THR A 53 -1.22 -4.78 5.87
C THR A 53 -1.27 -4.84 7.38
N ARG A 54 -0.43 -5.68 7.97
CA ARG A 54 -0.42 -5.91 9.41
C ARG A 54 0.64 -5.09 10.11
N ALA A 55 1.70 -4.79 9.39
CA ALA A 55 2.80 -3.96 9.89
C ALA A 55 3.62 -3.55 8.68
N ASP A 56 4.65 -2.76 8.89
CA ASP A 56 5.55 -2.40 7.80
C ASP A 56 6.11 -3.69 7.20
N ASN A 57 6.03 -3.80 5.89
CA ASN A 57 6.56 -4.95 5.17
C ASN A 57 5.98 -6.28 5.64
N ASP A 58 4.71 -6.27 6.04
CA ASP A 58 4.03 -7.48 6.51
C ASP A 58 2.60 -7.44 5.99
N HIS A 59 2.32 -8.25 4.98
CA HIS A 59 1.05 -8.22 4.28
C HIS A 59 0.43 -9.60 4.16
N ILE A 60 -0.88 -9.64 4.16
CA ILE A 60 -1.63 -10.84 3.76
C ILE A 60 -2.27 -10.51 2.42
N ALA A 61 -1.92 -11.26 1.40
CA ALA A 61 -2.45 -11.07 0.07
C ALA A 61 -3.49 -12.14 -0.22
N SER A 62 -4.66 -11.72 -0.71
CA SER A 62 -5.70 -12.64 -1.15
C SER A 62 -5.68 -12.67 -2.66
N CYS A 63 -5.64 -13.85 -3.23
CA CYS A 63 -5.52 -14.04 -4.65
C CYS A 63 -6.85 -14.39 -5.28
N LYS A 64 -6.98 -14.07 -6.56
CA LYS A 64 -8.20 -14.31 -7.30
C LYS A 64 -8.58 -15.79 -7.33
N ASP A 65 -7.59 -16.66 -7.32
CA ASP A 65 -7.80 -18.09 -7.36
C ASP A 65 -8.18 -18.69 -6.00
N GLY A 66 -8.34 -17.85 -4.99
CA GLY A 66 -8.73 -18.31 -3.65
C GLY A 66 -7.57 -18.54 -2.71
N ASN A 67 -6.36 -18.55 -3.20
CA ASN A 67 -5.19 -18.71 -2.34
C ASN A 67 -4.90 -17.43 -1.58
N ARG A 68 -4.30 -17.57 -0.41
CA ARG A 68 -3.88 -16.45 0.40
C ARG A 68 -2.46 -16.68 0.84
N TYR A 69 -1.70 -15.61 0.92
CA TYR A 69 -0.28 -15.70 1.24
C TYR A 69 0.10 -14.63 2.24
N HIS A 70 0.98 -15.00 3.16
CA HIS A 70 1.62 -14.06 4.06
C HIS A 70 2.94 -13.66 3.42
N VAL A 71 3.10 -12.39 3.11
CA VAL A 71 4.28 -11.86 2.45
C VAL A 71 4.92 -10.88 3.40
N PHE A 72 6.14 -11.14 3.80
CA PHE A 72 6.78 -10.31 4.81
C PHE A 72 8.30 -10.30 4.62
N LEU A 73 8.94 -9.42 5.35
CA LEU A 73 10.38 -9.27 5.32
C LEU A 73 10.95 -10.01 6.52
N SER A 74 11.89 -10.91 6.28
CA SER A 74 12.53 -11.66 7.37
C SER A 74 13.56 -10.79 8.07
N ALA A 75 14.08 -11.30 9.19
CA ALA A 75 15.11 -10.60 9.94
C ALA A 75 16.36 -10.34 9.09
N GLU A 76 16.61 -11.20 8.11
CA GLU A 76 17.78 -11.05 7.24
C GLU A 76 17.52 -10.08 6.08
N GLY A 77 16.33 -9.50 6.00
CA GLY A 77 16.01 -8.57 4.93
C GLY A 77 15.52 -9.24 3.66
N ARG A 78 15.09 -10.48 3.74
CA ARG A 78 14.57 -11.20 2.59
C ARG A 78 13.07 -11.19 2.58
N VAL A 79 12.51 -11.14 1.38
CA VAL A 79 11.07 -11.29 1.23
C VAL A 79 10.72 -12.77 1.33
N VAL A 80 9.78 -13.07 2.20
CA VAL A 80 9.30 -14.44 2.42
C VAL A 80 7.83 -14.51 2.05
N VAL A 81 7.45 -15.59 1.36
CA VAL A 81 6.07 -15.85 0.99
C VAL A 81 5.66 -17.19 1.61
N GLU A 82 4.60 -17.17 2.40
CA GLU A 82 4.08 -18.38 3.04
C GLU A 82 2.61 -18.54 2.70
N LYS A 83 2.24 -19.70 2.23
CA LYS A 83 0.84 -19.96 1.94
C LYS A 83 0.05 -20.09 3.24
N GLN A 84 -1.10 -19.46 3.27
CA GLN A 84 -1.99 -19.49 4.43
C GLN A 84 -2.99 -20.64 4.35
#